data_1e26b5b844a0902fa751b36c5c2e99de
#
_entry.id   1e26b5b844a0902fa751b36c5c2e99de
#
_cell.length_a   1.000
_cell.length_b   1.000
_cell.length_c   1.000
_cell.angle_alpha   90.00
_cell.angle_beta   90.00
_cell.angle_gamma   90.00
#
_symmetry.space_group_name_H-M   'P 1'
#
loop_
_entity.id
_entity.type
_entity.pdbx_description
1 polymer ?
#
loop_
_entity_poly.entity_id
_entity_poly.type
_entity_poly.pdbx_seq_one_letter_code
_entity_poly.pdbx_strand_id
1 'polypeptide(L)'
;MSMRHTLKLATAAATTALIMAGCATNSPTVGGGNVSYGDAKAVETVSNEFGSTDLQMIAETMARSLAQHPVMRERPFITLSEVKNKTSEYIDTRNITNSIKTQLMKSGARFVTDNATMDAQTDELMRQNQSGLYAKSKSAKTGKMQGAKYLLTGEITSITKQNKDVKDVFYKFTLMLKNVEEGIDEWQDEKEIRKTSKR
;
A
#
# COMPACT_ATOMS: atom_id res chain seq x y z
N MET A 1 70.11 19.29 -4.89
CA MET A 1 69.00 19.55 -5.85
C MET A 1 67.92 18.56 -5.60
N SER A 2 67.24 18.61 -4.44
CA SER A 2 66.16 17.64 -4.10
C SER A 2 65.14 18.11 -3.05
N MET A 3 65.05 19.38 -2.69
CA MET A 3 64.17 19.83 -1.60
C MET A 3 63.01 20.69 -2.08
N ARG A 4 62.86 20.90 -3.38
CA ARG A 4 61.75 21.71 -3.95
C ARG A 4 60.60 20.89 -4.56
N HIS A 5 60.75 19.58 -4.74
CA HIS A 5 59.69 18.74 -5.31
C HIS A 5 58.77 18.10 -4.26
N THR A 6 59.20 17.95 -3.02
CA THR A 6 58.40 17.37 -1.94
C THR A 6 57.35 18.36 -1.37
N LEU A 7 57.60 19.67 -1.53
CA LEU A 7 56.64 20.69 -1.02
C LEU A 7 55.44 20.93 -1.96
N LYS A 8 55.55 20.55 -3.23
CA LYS A 8 54.45 20.73 -4.20
C LYS A 8 53.45 19.55 -4.23
N LEU A 9 53.82 18.37 -3.72
CA LEU A 9 52.91 17.23 -3.62
C LEU A 9 52.07 17.28 -2.33
N ALA A 10 52.51 17.94 -1.28
CA ALA A 10 51.76 18.04 -0.03
C ALA A 10 50.59 19.03 -0.10
N THR A 11 50.66 20.03 -0.99
CA THR A 11 49.58 21.03 -1.18
C THR A 11 48.45 20.54 -2.10
N ALA A 12 48.70 19.55 -2.97
CA ALA A 12 47.67 19.00 -3.85
C ALA A 12 46.77 17.97 -3.16
N ALA A 13 47.23 17.30 -2.10
CA ALA A 13 46.43 16.33 -1.35
C ALA A 13 45.48 16.94 -0.33
N ALA A 14 45.73 18.18 0.10
CA ALA A 14 44.87 18.87 1.09
C ALA A 14 43.63 19.55 0.48
N THR A 15 43.62 19.76 -0.84
CA THR A 15 42.51 20.47 -1.51
C THR A 15 41.39 19.52 -1.99
N THR A 16 41.62 18.20 -2.02
CA THR A 16 40.64 17.23 -2.51
C THR A 16 39.72 16.67 -1.40
N ALA A 17 40.02 16.94 -0.13
CA ALA A 17 39.25 16.42 1.02
C ALA A 17 38.09 17.31 1.47
N LEU A 18 37.88 18.50 0.86
CA LEU A 18 36.86 19.46 1.33
C LEU A 18 35.55 19.49 0.50
N ILE A 19 35.34 18.60 -0.47
CA ILE A 19 34.15 18.65 -1.36
C ILE A 19 33.09 17.60 -1.03
N MET A 20 33.29 16.77 0.01
CA MET A 20 32.30 15.74 0.40
C MET A 20 31.44 16.10 1.62
N ALA A 21 31.44 17.34 2.07
CA ALA A 21 30.61 17.77 3.21
C ALA A 21 29.46 18.67 2.76
N GLY A 22 28.60 18.18 1.89
CA GLY A 22 27.50 19.02 1.45
C GLY A 22 26.37 18.26 0.80
N CYS A 23 25.56 17.56 1.60
CA CYS A 23 24.12 17.33 1.37
C CYS A 23 23.47 16.84 2.67
N ALA A 24 23.58 17.62 3.73
CA ALA A 24 22.57 17.60 4.76
C ALA A 24 21.39 18.41 4.19
N THR A 25 20.40 17.74 3.62
CA THR A 25 19.13 18.37 3.32
C THR A 25 18.47 18.74 4.64
N ASN A 26 18.74 19.95 5.11
CA ASN A 26 17.96 20.55 6.18
C ASN A 26 16.55 20.81 5.63
N SER A 27 15.67 19.86 5.80
CA SER A 27 14.24 20.14 5.66
C SER A 27 13.88 21.21 6.70
N PRO A 28 13.26 22.32 6.33
CA PRO A 28 12.86 23.33 7.29
C PRO A 28 11.85 22.72 8.27
N THR A 29 12.25 22.52 9.52
CA THR A 29 11.34 22.17 10.61
C THR A 29 10.60 23.42 11.03
N VAL A 30 9.31 23.48 10.73
CA VAL A 30 8.42 24.56 11.21
C VAL A 30 7.78 24.07 12.51
N GLY A 31 8.14 24.72 13.62
CA GLY A 31 7.55 24.49 14.94
C GLY A 31 8.41 23.73 15.94
N GLY A 32 8.41 24.17 17.20
CA GLY A 32 9.10 23.55 18.35
C GLY A 32 8.26 22.45 19.03
N GLY A 33 7.63 21.55 18.27
CA GLY A 33 6.81 20.48 18.83
C GLY A 33 7.59 19.17 19.06
N ASN A 34 7.07 18.31 19.92
CA ASN A 34 7.61 16.95 20.18
C ASN A 34 7.31 15.94 19.05
N VAL A 35 7.11 16.40 17.81
CA VAL A 35 6.78 15.57 16.66
C VAL A 35 8.00 15.47 15.75
N SER A 36 8.42 14.26 15.45
CA SER A 36 9.48 13.98 14.48
C SER A 36 8.96 13.03 13.38
N TYR A 37 9.48 13.20 12.17
CA TYR A 37 9.24 12.23 11.11
C TYR A 37 10.14 11.02 11.31
N GLY A 38 9.55 9.81 11.23
CA GLY A 38 10.27 8.54 11.30
C GLY A 38 10.29 7.82 9.96
N ASP A 39 11.01 6.71 9.89
CA ASP A 39 10.97 5.82 8.74
C ASP A 39 9.62 5.08 8.70
N ALA A 40 8.86 5.30 7.63
CA ALA A 40 7.56 4.65 7.43
C ALA A 40 7.64 3.12 7.28
N LYS A 41 8.83 2.57 7.04
CA LYS A 41 9.10 1.12 6.96
C LYS A 41 9.73 0.54 8.21
N ALA A 42 9.96 1.34 9.23
CA ALA A 42 10.47 0.85 10.50
C ALA A 42 9.49 -0.17 11.12
N VAL A 43 10.05 -1.22 11.71
CA VAL A 43 9.23 -2.22 12.42
C VAL A 43 8.64 -1.60 13.68
N GLU A 44 7.32 -1.56 13.75
CA GLU A 44 6.60 -1.02 14.89
C GLU A 44 6.59 -2.02 16.05
N THR A 45 7.10 -1.58 17.19
CA THR A 45 7.18 -2.40 18.43
C THR A 45 6.52 -1.74 19.64
N VAL A 46 5.74 -0.69 19.42
CA VAL A 46 5.10 0.10 20.49
C VAL A 46 4.03 -0.70 21.24
N SER A 47 3.26 -1.51 20.51
CA SER A 47 2.24 -2.39 21.10
C SER A 47 2.09 -3.69 20.32
N ASN A 48 1.32 -4.63 20.86
CA ASN A 48 0.93 -5.84 20.16
C ASN A 48 -0.42 -5.73 19.44
N GLU A 49 -0.97 -4.53 19.32
CA GLU A 49 -2.14 -4.24 18.50
C GLU A 49 -1.77 -4.15 17.03
N PHE A 50 -2.78 -4.19 16.16
CA PHE A 50 -2.58 -4.09 14.72
C PHE A 50 -1.96 -2.72 14.36
N GLY A 51 -0.87 -2.74 13.59
CA GLY A 51 -0.11 -1.53 13.27
C GLY A 51 0.31 -1.43 11.81
N SER A 52 1.13 -0.41 11.53
CA SER A 52 1.59 -0.08 10.18
C SER A 52 2.45 -1.18 9.56
N THR A 53 3.29 -1.83 10.35
CA THR A 53 4.12 -2.97 9.91
C THR A 53 3.26 -4.14 9.47
N ASP A 54 2.21 -4.46 10.24
CA ASP A 54 1.29 -5.55 9.93
C ASP A 54 0.56 -5.30 8.61
N LEU A 55 0.08 -4.06 8.43
CA LEU A 55 -0.57 -3.61 7.20
C LEU A 55 0.35 -3.77 5.98
N GLN A 56 1.60 -3.33 6.09
CA GLN A 56 2.56 -3.43 4.99
C GLN A 56 2.87 -4.88 4.66
N MET A 57 3.12 -5.73 5.67
CA MET A 57 3.39 -7.15 5.47
C MET A 57 2.22 -7.88 4.80
N ILE A 58 0.98 -7.60 5.22
CA ILE A 58 -0.22 -8.16 4.60
C ILE A 58 -0.31 -7.71 3.14
N ALA A 59 -0.23 -6.40 2.89
CA ALA A 59 -0.41 -5.86 1.55
C ALA A 59 0.64 -6.40 0.56
N GLU A 60 1.91 -6.45 0.97
CA GLU A 60 2.99 -6.96 0.12
C GLU A 60 2.85 -8.47 -0.13
N THR A 61 2.56 -9.25 0.90
CA THR A 61 2.45 -10.71 0.78
C THR A 61 1.28 -11.10 -0.10
N MET A 62 0.09 -10.56 0.17
CA MET A 62 -1.12 -10.88 -0.57
C MET A 62 -1.05 -10.42 -2.02
N ALA A 63 -0.56 -9.21 -2.26
CA ALA A 63 -0.41 -8.70 -3.62
C ALA A 63 0.60 -9.51 -4.43
N ARG A 64 1.72 -9.91 -3.82
CA ARG A 64 2.74 -10.74 -4.48
C ARG A 64 2.18 -12.13 -4.84
N SER A 65 1.50 -12.77 -3.90
CA SER A 65 0.91 -14.08 -4.10
C SER A 65 -0.12 -14.06 -5.24
N LEU A 66 -1.07 -13.12 -5.20
CA LEU A 66 -2.06 -13.00 -6.26
C LEU A 66 -1.45 -12.63 -7.62
N ALA A 67 -0.47 -11.72 -7.65
CA ALA A 67 0.19 -11.31 -8.89
C ALA A 67 0.91 -12.46 -9.62
N GLN A 68 1.32 -13.50 -8.88
CA GLN A 68 1.96 -14.70 -9.43
C GLN A 68 0.95 -15.73 -9.93
N HIS A 69 -0.32 -15.62 -9.54
CA HIS A 69 -1.35 -16.56 -9.96
C HIS A 69 -1.60 -16.47 -11.47
N PRO A 70 -1.77 -17.62 -12.19
CA PRO A 70 -1.93 -17.64 -13.65
C PRO A 70 -3.03 -16.72 -14.18
N VAL A 71 -4.14 -16.57 -13.46
CA VAL A 71 -5.27 -15.71 -13.84
C VAL A 71 -4.85 -14.25 -14.07
N MET A 72 -3.81 -13.78 -13.39
CA MET A 72 -3.33 -12.39 -13.51
C MET A 72 -2.58 -12.13 -14.82
N ARG A 73 -2.13 -13.17 -15.53
CA ARG A 73 -1.47 -13.03 -16.85
C ARG A 73 -2.40 -12.46 -17.91
N GLU A 74 -3.70 -12.74 -17.80
CA GLU A 74 -4.73 -12.20 -18.69
C GLU A 74 -5.06 -10.73 -18.40
N ARG A 75 -4.51 -10.16 -17.34
CA ARG A 75 -4.80 -8.81 -16.86
C ARG A 75 -6.31 -8.54 -16.73
N PRO A 76 -7.03 -9.37 -15.97
CA PRO A 76 -8.47 -9.27 -15.86
C PRO A 76 -8.90 -7.97 -15.19
N PHE A 77 -10.15 -7.59 -15.40
CA PHE A 77 -10.78 -6.53 -14.61
C PHE A 77 -11.27 -7.09 -13.27
N ILE A 78 -10.87 -6.44 -12.20
CA ILE A 78 -11.15 -6.83 -10.82
C ILE A 78 -11.96 -5.71 -10.16
N THR A 79 -12.95 -6.07 -9.36
CA THR A 79 -13.58 -5.17 -8.39
C THR A 79 -13.17 -5.56 -6.98
N LEU A 80 -13.19 -4.58 -6.06
CA LEU A 80 -12.89 -4.79 -4.66
C LEU A 80 -14.17 -4.71 -3.83
N SER A 81 -14.33 -5.67 -2.93
CA SER A 81 -15.24 -5.57 -1.80
C SER A 81 -14.48 -5.13 -0.55
N GLU A 82 -15.20 -4.57 0.39
CA GLU A 82 -14.63 -4.21 1.68
C GLU A 82 -14.15 -5.47 2.43
N VAL A 83 -12.95 -5.39 3.01
CA VAL A 83 -12.42 -6.42 3.91
C VAL A 83 -13.19 -6.37 5.22
N LYS A 84 -13.65 -7.53 5.69
CA LYS A 84 -14.41 -7.64 6.94
C LYS A 84 -13.47 -7.67 8.14
N ASN A 85 -13.63 -6.74 9.06
CA ASN A 85 -12.97 -6.79 10.36
C ASN A 85 -13.77 -7.70 11.31
N LYS A 86 -13.18 -8.83 11.68
CA LYS A 86 -13.71 -9.78 12.67
C LYS A 86 -12.82 -9.88 13.92
N THR A 87 -11.99 -8.86 14.14
CA THR A 87 -11.18 -8.72 15.36
C THR A 87 -11.95 -7.93 16.42
N SER A 88 -11.44 -7.91 17.64
CA SER A 88 -11.95 -7.04 18.72
C SER A 88 -11.39 -5.62 18.67
N GLU A 89 -10.45 -5.34 17.76
CA GLU A 89 -9.80 -4.03 17.60
C GLU A 89 -10.46 -3.25 16.48
N TYR A 90 -10.41 -1.91 16.58
CA TYR A 90 -10.72 -1.08 15.44
C TYR A 90 -9.56 -1.15 14.43
N ILE A 91 -9.81 -1.72 13.26
CA ILE A 91 -8.86 -1.78 12.15
C ILE A 91 -9.49 -1.11 10.93
N ASP A 92 -8.83 -0.09 10.40
CA ASP A 92 -9.24 0.52 9.12
C ASP A 92 -8.95 -0.45 7.96
N THR A 93 -9.93 -1.28 7.66
CA THR A 93 -9.83 -2.28 6.58
C THR A 93 -9.77 -1.66 5.20
N ARG A 94 -10.25 -0.42 5.04
CA ARG A 94 -10.12 0.33 3.78
C ARG A 94 -8.67 0.67 3.49
N ASN A 95 -7.89 1.01 4.52
CA ASN A 95 -6.45 1.25 4.38
C ASN A 95 -5.72 -0.02 3.90
N ILE A 96 -6.03 -1.19 4.47
CA ILE A 96 -5.50 -2.49 4.01
C ILE A 96 -5.85 -2.72 2.54
N THR A 97 -7.12 -2.56 2.20
CA THR A 97 -7.64 -2.77 0.84
C THR A 97 -6.97 -1.86 -0.19
N ASN A 98 -6.81 -0.56 0.14
CA ASN A 98 -6.13 0.40 -0.72
C ASN A 98 -4.64 0.08 -0.91
N SER A 99 -3.98 -0.40 0.14
CA SER A 99 -2.58 -0.81 0.06
C SER A 99 -2.41 -2.03 -0.84
N ILE A 100 -3.27 -3.05 -0.72
CA ILE A 100 -3.29 -4.23 -1.60
C ILE A 100 -3.58 -3.80 -3.05
N LYS A 101 -4.61 -2.99 -3.28
CA LYS A 101 -4.97 -2.46 -4.61
C LYS A 101 -3.78 -1.75 -5.26
N THR A 102 -3.10 -0.90 -4.49
CA THR A 102 -1.93 -0.14 -4.97
C THR A 102 -0.80 -1.08 -5.41
N GLN A 103 -0.48 -2.10 -4.62
CA GLN A 103 0.57 -3.07 -4.97
C GLN A 103 0.18 -3.92 -6.20
N LEU A 104 -1.08 -4.37 -6.28
CA LEU A 104 -1.58 -5.12 -7.43
C LEU A 104 -1.58 -4.27 -8.71
N MET A 105 -1.96 -2.99 -8.63
CA MET A 105 -1.89 -2.09 -9.78
C MET A 105 -0.45 -1.87 -10.26
N LYS A 106 0.52 -1.76 -9.36
CA LYS A 106 1.94 -1.72 -9.70
C LYS A 106 2.41 -3.00 -10.42
N SER A 107 1.78 -4.13 -10.13
CA SER A 107 2.02 -5.42 -10.80
C SER A 107 1.23 -5.59 -12.11
N GLY A 108 0.48 -4.56 -12.54
CA GLY A 108 -0.26 -4.56 -13.80
C GLY A 108 -1.73 -4.99 -13.72
N ALA A 109 -2.27 -5.23 -12.52
CA ALA A 109 -3.70 -5.49 -12.33
C ALA A 109 -4.56 -4.30 -12.74
N ARG A 110 -5.78 -4.57 -13.22
CA ARG A 110 -6.76 -3.54 -13.61
C ARG A 110 -7.97 -3.61 -12.69
N PHE A 111 -8.32 -2.47 -12.09
CA PHE A 111 -9.49 -2.38 -11.23
C PHE A 111 -10.57 -1.54 -11.91
N VAL A 112 -11.81 -2.01 -11.85
CA VAL A 112 -12.96 -1.17 -12.19
C VAL A 112 -13.22 -0.18 -11.06
N THR A 113 -13.95 0.88 -11.37
CA THR A 113 -14.38 1.88 -10.39
C THR A 113 -15.18 1.20 -9.26
N ASP A 114 -14.81 1.49 -8.02
CA ASP A 114 -15.55 1.01 -6.85
C ASP A 114 -16.87 1.78 -6.65
N ASN A 115 -17.78 1.21 -5.88
CA ASN A 115 -19.09 1.80 -5.64
C ASN A 115 -19.00 3.17 -4.95
N ALA A 116 -17.95 3.42 -4.16
CA ALA A 116 -17.80 4.69 -3.44
C ALA A 116 -17.50 5.88 -4.37
N THR A 117 -16.90 5.62 -5.54
CA THR A 117 -16.55 6.64 -6.53
C THR A 117 -17.40 6.58 -7.81
N MET A 118 -18.25 5.57 -7.93
CA MET A 118 -19.11 5.34 -9.10
C MET A 118 -20.06 6.51 -9.36
N ASP A 119 -20.69 7.05 -8.32
CA ASP A 119 -21.64 8.16 -8.45
C ASP A 119 -20.93 9.40 -9.02
N ALA A 120 -19.79 9.79 -8.45
CA ALA A 120 -19.00 10.93 -8.95
C ALA A 120 -18.55 10.75 -10.40
N GLN A 121 -18.17 9.54 -10.79
CA GLN A 121 -17.80 9.22 -12.18
C GLN A 121 -19.01 9.30 -13.13
N THR A 122 -20.16 8.81 -12.68
CA THR A 122 -21.41 8.86 -13.44
C THR A 122 -21.90 10.29 -13.62
N ASP A 123 -21.85 11.10 -12.57
CA ASP A 123 -22.21 12.51 -12.61
C ASP A 123 -21.32 13.29 -13.60
N GLU A 124 -20.02 13.02 -13.59
CA GLU A 124 -19.10 13.65 -14.55
C GLU A 124 -19.43 13.23 -15.99
N LEU A 125 -19.71 11.94 -16.21
CA LEU A 125 -20.09 11.42 -17.52
C LEU A 125 -21.39 12.06 -18.02
N MET A 126 -22.39 12.22 -17.14
CA MET A 126 -23.65 12.91 -17.47
C MET A 126 -23.41 14.40 -17.76
N ARG A 127 -22.59 15.07 -16.95
CA ARG A 127 -22.24 16.47 -17.16
C ARG A 127 -21.64 16.70 -18.53
N GLN A 128 -20.71 15.85 -18.95
CA GLN A 128 -20.08 15.96 -20.29
C GLN A 128 -21.07 15.75 -21.43
N ASN A 129 -22.07 14.89 -21.26
CA ASN A 129 -22.99 14.51 -22.33
C ASN A 129 -24.29 15.33 -22.38
N GLN A 130 -24.70 15.95 -21.27
CA GLN A 130 -26.03 16.57 -21.14
C GLN A 130 -26.00 18.08 -20.88
N SER A 131 -24.90 18.64 -20.38
CA SER A 131 -24.83 20.06 -20.01
C SER A 131 -24.78 21.03 -21.21
N GLY A 132 -24.46 20.57 -22.41
CA GLY A 132 -24.23 21.43 -23.57
C GLY A 132 -22.89 22.20 -23.57
N LEU A 133 -22.10 22.05 -22.49
CA LEU A 133 -20.82 22.76 -22.33
C LEU A 133 -19.67 22.15 -23.13
N TYR A 134 -19.78 20.88 -23.46
CA TYR A 134 -18.71 20.10 -24.08
C TYR A 134 -19.03 19.78 -25.53
N ALA A 135 -18.01 19.83 -26.38
CA ALA A 135 -18.16 19.38 -27.77
C ALA A 135 -18.39 17.85 -27.79
N LYS A 136 -19.38 17.36 -28.51
CA LYS A 136 -19.72 15.92 -28.61
C LYS A 136 -18.55 15.04 -29.02
N SER A 137 -17.63 15.55 -29.83
CA SER A 137 -16.43 14.82 -30.27
C SER A 137 -15.36 14.67 -29.17
N LYS A 138 -15.43 15.48 -28.11
CA LYS A 138 -14.48 15.50 -26.98
C LYS A 138 -15.07 14.96 -25.67
N SER A 139 -16.37 14.69 -25.63
CA SER A 139 -17.05 14.13 -24.46
C SER A 139 -16.75 12.65 -24.32
N ALA A 140 -16.62 12.18 -23.08
CA ALA A 140 -16.52 10.75 -22.78
C ALA A 140 -17.80 10.04 -23.21
N LYS A 141 -17.68 8.86 -23.85
CA LYS A 141 -18.81 8.13 -24.39
C LYS A 141 -19.45 7.25 -23.30
N THR A 142 -20.78 7.26 -23.24
CA THR A 142 -21.55 6.34 -22.42
C THR A 142 -21.50 4.90 -22.95
N GLY A 143 -21.79 3.91 -22.09
CA GLY A 143 -21.83 2.49 -22.49
C GLY A 143 -20.46 1.87 -22.76
N LYS A 144 -19.37 2.46 -22.23
CA LYS A 144 -17.97 1.97 -22.38
C LYS A 144 -17.34 1.46 -21.09
N MET A 145 -18.08 1.48 -19.97
CA MET A 145 -17.57 0.95 -18.72
C MET A 145 -17.34 -0.57 -18.83
N GLN A 146 -16.24 -1.02 -18.26
CA GLN A 146 -15.90 -2.44 -18.21
C GLN A 146 -16.53 -3.06 -16.94
N GLY A 147 -17.10 -4.24 -17.07
CA GLY A 147 -17.49 -5.08 -15.95
C GLY A 147 -16.30 -5.79 -15.33
N ALA A 148 -16.34 -6.04 -14.04
CA ALA A 148 -15.32 -6.86 -13.38
C ALA A 148 -15.57 -8.34 -13.67
N LYS A 149 -14.55 -9.07 -14.10
CA LYS A 149 -14.57 -10.53 -14.19
C LYS A 149 -14.41 -11.16 -12.80
N TYR A 150 -13.64 -10.51 -11.94
CA TYR A 150 -13.34 -11.03 -10.60
C TYR A 150 -13.70 -10.02 -9.50
N LEU A 151 -14.10 -10.59 -8.35
CA LEU A 151 -14.31 -9.89 -7.09
C LEU A 151 -13.21 -10.28 -6.11
N LEU A 152 -12.42 -9.31 -5.66
CA LEU A 152 -11.45 -9.48 -4.58
C LEU A 152 -12.11 -9.10 -3.25
N THR A 153 -12.15 -10.04 -2.30
CA THR A 153 -12.74 -9.86 -0.97
C THR A 153 -11.87 -10.51 0.09
N GLY A 154 -12.05 -10.15 1.35
CA GLY A 154 -11.25 -10.74 2.43
C GLY A 154 -11.79 -10.45 3.81
N GLU A 155 -11.09 -11.00 4.80
CA GLU A 155 -11.38 -10.77 6.20
C GLU A 155 -10.12 -10.81 7.06
N ILE A 156 -10.16 -10.10 8.18
CA ILE A 156 -9.15 -10.17 9.23
C ILE A 156 -9.79 -10.67 10.52
N THR A 157 -9.16 -11.66 11.15
CA THR A 157 -9.56 -12.24 12.43
C THR A 157 -8.43 -12.12 13.42
N SER A 158 -8.72 -12.20 14.74
CA SER A 158 -7.69 -12.26 15.77
C SER A 158 -8.05 -13.26 16.88
N ILE A 159 -7.02 -13.82 17.50
CA ILE A 159 -7.11 -14.62 18.74
C ILE A 159 -6.19 -13.97 19.76
N THR A 160 -6.75 -13.49 20.86
CA THR A 160 -5.98 -12.90 21.96
C THR A 160 -5.97 -13.84 23.15
N LYS A 161 -4.77 -14.11 23.68
CA LYS A 161 -4.57 -14.80 24.96
C LYS A 161 -3.70 -13.95 25.88
N GLN A 162 -4.03 -13.94 27.16
CA GLN A 162 -3.27 -13.16 28.14
C GLN A 162 -3.26 -13.82 29.51
N ASN A 163 -2.17 -13.58 30.22
CA ASN A 163 -2.01 -13.89 31.65
C ASN A 163 -1.44 -12.68 32.39
N LYS A 164 -0.89 -12.87 33.60
CA LYS A 164 -0.32 -11.76 34.41
C LYS A 164 0.86 -11.06 33.70
N ASP A 165 1.68 -11.83 32.99
CA ASP A 165 3.00 -11.41 32.53
C ASP A 165 3.06 -11.17 31.01
N VAL A 166 2.15 -11.79 30.25
CA VAL A 166 2.22 -11.84 28.78
C VAL A 166 0.84 -11.63 28.17
N LYS A 167 0.79 -10.82 27.11
CA LYS A 167 -0.33 -10.75 26.16
C LYS A 167 0.16 -11.23 24.79
N ASP A 168 -0.51 -12.23 24.23
CA ASP A 168 -0.24 -12.81 22.91
C ASP A 168 -1.44 -12.59 21.99
N VAL A 169 -1.19 -11.99 20.82
CA VAL A 169 -2.22 -11.73 19.82
C VAL A 169 -1.78 -12.38 18.51
N PHE A 170 -2.66 -13.19 17.97
CA PHE A 170 -2.52 -13.80 16.65
C PHE A 170 -3.55 -13.20 15.71
N TYR A 171 -3.09 -12.65 14.60
CA TYR A 171 -3.93 -12.14 13.51
C TYR A 171 -3.83 -13.09 12.33
N LYS A 172 -4.96 -13.29 11.66
CA LYS A 172 -5.02 -13.98 10.37
C LYS A 172 -5.81 -13.12 9.38
N PHE A 173 -5.16 -12.76 8.29
CA PHE A 173 -5.76 -12.07 7.16
C PHE A 173 -5.94 -13.07 6.02
N THR A 174 -7.15 -13.19 5.51
CA THR A 174 -7.48 -14.05 4.37
C THR A 174 -7.98 -13.19 3.23
N LEU A 175 -7.49 -13.44 2.01
CA LEU A 175 -7.91 -12.76 0.79
C LEU A 175 -8.33 -13.81 -0.24
N MET A 176 -9.44 -13.53 -0.96
CA MET A 176 -10.05 -14.44 -1.92
C MET A 176 -10.36 -13.70 -3.21
N LEU A 177 -10.07 -14.34 -4.33
CA LEU A 177 -10.47 -13.89 -5.67
C LEU A 177 -11.58 -14.80 -6.19
N LYS A 178 -12.76 -14.22 -6.40
CA LYS A 178 -13.95 -14.93 -6.86
C LYS A 178 -14.24 -14.59 -8.32
N ASN A 179 -14.49 -15.60 -9.13
CA ASN A 179 -15.05 -15.41 -10.47
C ASN A 179 -16.52 -15.02 -10.34
N VAL A 180 -16.87 -13.84 -10.83
CA VAL A 180 -18.22 -13.27 -10.68
C VAL A 180 -19.25 -14.03 -11.52
N GLU A 181 -18.85 -14.49 -12.71
CA GLU A 181 -19.74 -15.18 -13.65
C GLU A 181 -19.98 -16.63 -13.23
N GLU A 182 -18.93 -17.34 -12.84
CA GLU A 182 -19.00 -18.77 -12.51
C GLU A 182 -19.35 -19.02 -11.04
N GLY A 183 -19.19 -18.00 -10.16
CA GLY A 183 -19.48 -18.11 -8.73
C GLY A 183 -18.50 -18.98 -7.95
N ILE A 184 -17.28 -19.16 -8.45
CA ILE A 184 -16.23 -19.99 -7.84
C ILE A 184 -15.13 -19.15 -7.22
N ASP A 185 -14.43 -19.73 -6.25
CA ASP A 185 -13.19 -19.18 -5.68
C ASP A 185 -12.01 -19.60 -6.55
N GLU A 186 -11.46 -18.65 -7.29
CA GLU A 186 -10.35 -18.86 -8.21
C GLU A 186 -9.00 -18.93 -7.52
N TRP A 187 -8.84 -18.13 -6.46
CA TRP A 187 -7.64 -18.07 -5.65
C TRP A 187 -7.98 -17.62 -4.23
N GLN A 188 -7.25 -18.18 -3.28
CA GLN A 188 -7.27 -17.77 -1.89
C GLN A 188 -5.88 -17.91 -1.30
N ASP A 189 -5.51 -16.96 -0.44
CA ASP A 189 -4.28 -17.04 0.35
C ASP A 189 -4.47 -16.34 1.69
N GLU A 190 -3.55 -16.59 2.63
CA GLU A 190 -3.62 -16.03 3.97
C GLU A 190 -2.26 -15.55 4.47
N LYS A 191 -2.28 -14.53 5.33
CA LYS A 191 -1.12 -14.04 6.06
C LYS A 191 -1.40 -14.09 7.55
N GLU A 192 -0.54 -14.80 8.25
CA GLU A 192 -0.57 -14.90 9.71
C GLU A 192 0.50 -13.99 10.33
N ILE A 193 0.15 -13.34 11.44
CA ILE A 193 1.02 -12.48 12.22
C ILE A 193 0.80 -12.78 13.69
N ARG A 194 1.88 -13.00 14.44
CA ARG A 194 1.83 -13.18 15.88
C ARG A 194 2.68 -12.15 16.59
N LYS A 195 2.11 -11.49 17.59
CA LYS A 195 2.76 -10.46 18.40
C LYS A 195 2.58 -10.77 19.87
N THR A 196 3.69 -10.77 20.59
CA THR A 196 3.70 -11.04 22.03
C THR A 196 4.32 -9.86 22.76
N SER A 197 3.66 -9.37 23.80
CA SER A 197 4.18 -8.32 24.68
C SER A 197 4.29 -8.82 26.12
N LYS A 198 5.34 -8.40 26.83
CA LYS A 198 5.40 -8.48 28.29
C LYS A 198 4.54 -7.37 28.88
N ARG A 199 3.90 -7.66 30.01
CA ARG A 199 3.08 -6.69 30.78
C ARG A 199 3.86 -6.12 31.91
#